data_61e2a09efb031d7ddfe70c3255b34d02
#
_entry.id   61e2a09efb031d7ddfe70c3255b34d02
#
_cell.length_a   1.000
_cell.length_b   1.000
_cell.length_c   1.000
_cell.angle_alpha   90.00
_cell.angle_beta   90.00
_cell.angle_gamma   90.00
#
_symmetry.space_group_name_H-M   'P 1'
#
loop_
_entity.id
_entity.type
_entity.pdbx_description
1 polymer ?
#
loop_
_entity_poly.entity_id
_entity_poly.type
_entity_poly.pdbx_seq_one_letter_code
_entity_poly.pdbx_strand_id
1 'polypeptide(L)'
;MTDRVGARDLLRRVLDEGAWTSWDVPPAGEPPPASAYAEALAAARERSGCDEAVLTGEGLLRGRRVAFVVSEFRFLAGSIGLATADRIVAAVGRATAEGLPLLAAPCSGGTRMQEGTAAFVQMARITAAVMAHRAAGLPYLVYLRHPTTGGVFASWGSLGHVTAAEPGALIGFLGPRVYEGLHGEPFPPGVQVAENLAAKGLLDAVVAIDDLAGVASAALDVLCGRPPSAPAPSPPPAGVPPEGTAWDSIERSRRPDRPGVRELLRFGAADVTPLSGTGQGEAEPGLLLALARFGAAPCVLVGQDRRGQRGGHPLGPAGLRVARRGMRLAAELGLPLVTVVDTPGAVLSAEAEEGGLAGEIARCLADLITLPAPTLCLLLGEGTGGAALALLPADRVLVARHAWLSPLPPEGASLIVHRTPARAGEMAEAQGVRSADLLRGGLADVLVDERPDAADEPEAFCRRAAAAVERGLSGLAPTGPAARQARYRPGS
;
A
#
# COMPACT_ATOMS: atom_id res chain seq x y z
N MET A 1 -0.97 24.11 24.85
CA MET A 1 -0.02 23.94 23.74
C MET A 1 0.84 22.75 24.10
N THR A 2 0.59 21.60 23.54
CA THR A 2 1.50 20.44 23.66
C THR A 2 2.85 20.84 23.07
N ASP A 3 3.91 20.66 23.84
CA ASP A 3 5.27 21.00 23.42
C ASP A 3 5.62 20.12 22.19
N ARG A 4 5.86 20.76 21.03
CA ARG A 4 6.13 20.05 19.79
C ARG A 4 7.45 19.31 19.90
N VAL A 5 7.47 18.04 19.56
CA VAL A 5 8.69 17.24 19.53
C VAL A 5 9.67 17.82 18.50
N GLY A 6 10.88 18.19 18.92
CA GLY A 6 11.94 18.69 18.03
C GLY A 6 12.50 17.59 17.13
N ALA A 7 13.24 17.99 16.09
CA ALA A 7 13.84 17.02 15.16
C ALA A 7 14.78 16.04 15.85
N ARG A 8 15.64 16.52 16.75
CA ARG A 8 16.59 15.66 17.50
C ARG A 8 15.87 14.71 18.46
N ASP A 9 14.75 15.16 19.05
CA ASP A 9 13.95 14.33 19.97
C ASP A 9 13.22 13.23 19.20
N LEU A 10 12.73 13.52 17.99
CA LEU A 10 12.17 12.51 17.12
C LEU A 10 13.22 11.44 16.76
N LEU A 11 14.42 11.86 16.34
CA LEU A 11 15.50 10.92 16.02
C LEU A 11 15.86 10.03 17.21
N ARG A 12 15.92 10.57 18.43
CA ARG A 12 16.19 9.79 19.65
C ARG A 12 15.09 8.78 19.99
N ARG A 13 13.84 9.03 19.61
CA ARG A 13 12.71 8.11 19.86
C ARG A 13 12.58 7.04 18.78
N VAL A 14 13.03 7.34 17.56
CA VAL A 14 12.80 6.48 16.39
C VAL A 14 14.02 5.63 16.06
N LEU A 15 15.22 6.17 16.21
CA LEU A 15 16.46 5.47 15.91
C LEU A 15 17.06 4.82 17.16
N ASP A 16 17.87 3.81 16.95
CA ASP A 16 18.60 3.12 18.01
C ASP A 16 19.53 4.11 18.75
N GLU A 17 19.72 3.91 20.05
CA GLU A 17 20.47 4.84 20.91
C GLU A 17 21.89 5.07 20.43
N GLY A 18 22.28 6.34 20.25
CA GLY A 18 23.64 6.71 19.81
C GLY A 18 23.98 6.32 18.37
N ALA A 19 23.04 5.81 17.59
CA ALA A 19 23.30 5.15 16.31
C ALA A 19 22.97 6.02 15.10
N TRP A 20 23.11 7.35 15.17
CA TRP A 20 22.90 8.19 13.98
C TRP A 20 24.04 9.18 13.75
N THR A 21 24.30 9.49 12.50
CA THR A 21 25.31 10.42 12.03
C THR A 21 24.68 11.48 11.12
N SER A 22 24.95 12.74 11.39
CA SER A 22 24.50 13.82 10.51
C SER A 22 25.29 13.86 9.21
N TRP A 23 24.60 14.16 8.14
CA TRP A 23 25.16 14.49 6.82
C TRP A 23 25.15 15.99 6.55
N ASP A 24 24.65 16.77 7.52
CA ASP A 24 24.51 18.20 7.37
C ASP A 24 25.87 18.90 7.20
N VAL A 25 25.91 19.77 6.21
CA VAL A 25 27.03 20.71 6.02
C VAL A 25 26.53 22.12 6.33
N PRO A 26 27.39 23.04 6.77
CA PRO A 26 26.98 24.42 6.99
C PRO A 26 26.28 25.01 5.76
N PRO A 27 25.17 25.76 5.94
CA PRO A 27 24.47 26.42 4.84
C PRO A 27 25.40 27.30 4.02
N ALA A 28 25.34 27.18 2.69
CA ALA A 28 26.06 28.08 1.79
C ALA A 28 25.27 29.38 1.58
N GLY A 29 25.93 30.51 1.69
CA GLY A 29 25.35 31.83 1.45
C GLY A 29 24.58 32.35 2.68
N GLU A 30 25.13 33.39 3.30
CA GLU A 30 24.43 34.16 4.34
C GLU A 30 23.72 35.35 3.68
N PRO A 31 22.52 35.74 4.17
CA PRO A 31 21.87 36.96 3.71
C PRO A 31 22.73 38.20 4.11
N PRO A 32 22.47 39.35 3.48
CA PRO A 32 23.21 40.57 3.83
C PRO A 32 23.20 40.82 5.33
N PRO A 33 24.36 41.14 5.95
CA PRO A 33 24.44 41.47 7.38
C PRO A 33 23.45 42.58 7.75
N ALA A 34 22.87 42.51 8.95
CA ALA A 34 21.88 43.45 9.47
C ALA A 34 20.56 43.54 8.64
N SER A 35 20.27 42.56 7.82
CA SER A 35 18.92 42.43 7.24
C SER A 35 17.97 41.76 8.24
N ALA A 36 16.68 42.11 8.19
CA ALA A 36 15.66 41.46 9.02
C ALA A 36 15.65 39.92 8.84
N TYR A 37 16.04 39.44 7.68
CA TYR A 37 16.16 38.00 7.42
C TYR A 37 17.37 37.38 8.12
N ALA A 38 18.53 38.08 8.15
CA ALA A 38 19.70 37.62 8.91
C ALA A 38 19.40 37.54 10.41
N GLU A 39 18.70 38.54 10.96
CA GLU A 39 18.26 38.55 12.36
C GLU A 39 17.30 37.39 12.65
N ALA A 40 16.33 37.12 11.75
CA ALA A 40 15.40 36.04 11.89
C ALA A 40 16.10 34.66 11.86
N LEU A 41 17.12 34.47 11.02
CA LEU A 41 17.96 33.29 10.98
C LEU A 41 18.76 33.09 12.27
N ALA A 42 19.39 34.15 12.79
CA ALA A 42 20.14 34.12 14.05
C ALA A 42 19.24 33.69 15.22
N ALA A 43 18.08 34.33 15.35
CA ALA A 43 17.09 33.97 16.37
C ALA A 43 16.53 32.55 16.19
N ALA A 44 16.40 32.07 14.96
CA ALA A 44 15.96 30.69 14.69
C ALA A 44 17.04 29.67 15.10
N ARG A 45 18.31 29.95 14.83
CA ARG A 45 19.45 29.10 15.25
C ARG A 45 19.52 29.01 16.78
N GLU A 46 19.42 30.12 17.47
CA GLU A 46 19.43 30.17 18.95
C GLU A 46 18.25 29.35 19.54
N ARG A 47 17.05 29.59 19.04
CA ARG A 47 15.82 28.95 19.54
C ARG A 47 15.75 27.44 19.26
N SER A 48 16.24 26.99 18.10
CA SER A 48 16.15 25.60 17.67
C SER A 48 17.36 24.74 18.01
N GLY A 49 18.52 25.38 18.19
CA GLY A 49 19.80 24.68 18.29
C GLY A 49 20.23 24.02 16.97
N CYS A 50 19.61 24.42 15.85
CA CYS A 50 19.92 23.92 14.52
C CYS A 50 20.42 25.08 13.63
N ASP A 51 21.23 24.76 12.64
CA ASP A 51 21.75 25.74 11.69
C ASP A 51 20.82 25.94 10.48
N GLU A 52 19.87 25.01 10.25
CA GLU A 52 18.86 25.05 9.20
C GLU A 52 17.57 24.30 9.62
N ALA A 53 16.49 24.46 8.84
CA ALA A 53 15.15 23.94 9.12
C ALA A 53 15.02 22.40 8.95
N VAL A 54 16.07 21.72 8.57
CA VAL A 54 16.08 20.25 8.39
C VAL A 54 17.37 19.67 8.93
N LEU A 55 17.26 18.50 9.58
CA LEU A 55 18.38 17.61 9.90
C LEU A 55 18.35 16.44 8.92
N THR A 56 19.51 16.11 8.38
CA THR A 56 19.68 14.97 7.48
C THR A 56 20.82 14.06 7.94
N GLY A 57 20.74 12.80 7.60
CA GLY A 57 21.75 11.85 8.02
C GLY A 57 21.34 10.40 7.79
N GLU A 58 22.07 9.53 8.45
CA GLU A 58 21.75 8.12 8.55
C GLU A 58 21.73 7.65 10.00
N GLY A 59 21.04 6.56 10.25
CA GLY A 59 21.02 5.93 11.57
C GLY A 59 20.58 4.48 11.49
N LEU A 60 20.52 3.82 12.64
CA LEU A 60 19.97 2.49 12.74
C LEU A 60 18.52 2.56 13.23
N LEU A 61 17.62 1.90 12.55
CA LEU A 61 16.24 1.66 12.96
C LEU A 61 16.09 0.16 13.22
N ARG A 62 16.08 -0.22 14.49
CA ARG A 62 16.09 -1.63 14.92
C ARG A 62 17.14 -2.45 14.18
N GLY A 63 18.37 -1.92 14.13
CA GLY A 63 19.53 -2.54 13.50
C GLY A 63 19.63 -2.36 11.98
N ARG A 64 18.63 -1.77 11.31
CA ARG A 64 18.66 -1.50 9.86
C ARG A 64 19.18 -0.09 9.60
N ARG A 65 20.18 0.05 8.70
CA ARG A 65 20.60 1.38 8.22
C ARG A 65 19.46 2.05 7.44
N VAL A 66 19.14 3.28 7.82
CA VAL A 66 18.16 4.13 7.15
C VAL A 66 18.71 5.53 7.00
N ALA A 67 18.43 6.18 5.88
CA ALA A 67 18.63 7.61 5.72
C ALA A 67 17.43 8.36 6.29
N PHE A 68 17.64 9.57 6.79
CA PHE A 68 16.55 10.39 7.29
C PHE A 68 16.63 11.85 6.82
N VAL A 69 15.44 12.47 6.69
CA VAL A 69 15.22 13.90 6.47
C VAL A 69 14.15 14.34 7.47
N VAL A 70 14.52 15.10 8.50
CA VAL A 70 13.62 15.48 9.59
C VAL A 70 13.56 16.99 9.73
N SER A 71 12.38 17.59 9.61
CA SER A 71 12.19 19.04 9.76
C SER A 71 12.27 19.49 11.22
N GLU A 72 12.89 20.63 11.46
CA GLU A 72 12.86 21.35 12.75
C GLU A 72 11.94 22.58 12.65
N PHE A 73 10.75 22.45 13.24
CA PHE A 73 9.74 23.52 13.15
C PHE A 73 10.13 24.81 13.87
N ARG A 74 10.94 24.72 14.93
CA ARG A 74 11.44 25.91 15.66
C ARG A 74 12.34 26.78 14.81
N PHE A 75 12.92 26.22 13.73
CA PHE A 75 13.69 26.98 12.75
C PHE A 75 12.76 27.52 11.66
N LEU A 76 12.39 28.80 11.74
CA LEU A 76 11.52 29.50 10.78
C LEU A 76 10.28 28.70 10.34
N ALA A 77 9.58 28.10 11.30
CA ALA A 77 8.41 27.25 11.08
C ALA A 77 8.68 26.05 10.15
N GLY A 78 9.90 25.51 10.14
CA GLY A 78 10.27 24.39 9.26
C GLY A 78 10.21 24.74 7.78
N SER A 79 10.26 26.02 7.42
CA SER A 79 10.08 26.45 6.03
C SER A 79 11.28 26.09 5.15
N ILE A 80 10.97 25.75 3.89
CA ILE A 80 11.97 25.32 2.92
C ILE A 80 12.54 26.56 2.21
N GLY A 81 13.82 26.86 2.48
CA GLY A 81 14.66 27.79 1.77
C GLY A 81 15.63 27.10 0.83
N LEU A 82 16.50 27.89 0.18
CA LEU A 82 17.53 27.36 -0.74
C LEU A 82 18.45 26.36 -0.03
N ALA A 83 19.01 26.75 1.11
CA ALA A 83 19.93 25.91 1.88
C ALA A 83 19.23 24.64 2.42
N THR A 84 17.97 24.76 2.86
CA THR A 84 17.17 23.61 3.26
C THR A 84 17.00 22.63 2.10
N ALA A 85 16.65 23.14 0.91
CA ALA A 85 16.44 22.32 -0.28
C ALA A 85 17.73 21.64 -0.75
N ASP A 86 18.86 22.35 -0.75
CA ASP A 86 20.16 21.79 -1.12
C ASP A 86 20.51 20.62 -0.19
N ARG A 87 20.28 20.78 1.11
CA ARG A 87 20.53 19.74 2.13
C ARG A 87 19.64 18.51 1.90
N ILE A 88 18.33 18.71 1.64
CA ILE A 88 17.41 17.62 1.34
C ILE A 88 17.83 16.87 0.06
N VAL A 89 18.10 17.60 -1.01
CA VAL A 89 18.51 17.00 -2.31
C VAL A 89 19.80 16.21 -2.18
N ALA A 90 20.80 16.76 -1.47
CA ALA A 90 22.07 16.08 -1.21
C ALA A 90 21.88 14.80 -0.40
N ALA A 91 21.05 14.83 0.66
CA ALA A 91 20.77 13.68 1.49
C ALA A 91 20.01 12.57 0.73
N VAL A 92 18.98 12.93 -0.04
CA VAL A 92 18.24 11.97 -0.89
C VAL A 92 19.15 11.36 -1.95
N GLY A 93 20.01 12.18 -2.59
CA GLY A 93 21.01 11.72 -3.55
C GLY A 93 22.00 10.73 -2.94
N ARG A 94 22.50 11.00 -1.74
CA ARG A 94 23.40 10.12 -1.00
C ARG A 94 22.69 8.83 -0.59
N ALA A 95 21.48 8.91 -0.05
CA ALA A 95 20.67 7.74 0.29
C ALA A 95 20.46 6.82 -0.93
N THR A 96 20.22 7.43 -2.11
CA THR A 96 20.07 6.70 -3.37
C THR A 96 21.38 6.01 -3.79
N ALA A 97 22.48 6.72 -3.74
CA ALA A 97 23.80 6.18 -4.11
C ALA A 97 24.26 5.04 -3.17
N GLU A 98 23.91 5.12 -1.87
CA GLU A 98 24.23 4.09 -0.88
C GLU A 98 23.17 2.97 -0.78
N GLY A 99 22.09 3.04 -1.55
CA GLY A 99 21.02 2.03 -1.54
C GLY A 99 20.23 1.96 -0.23
N LEU A 100 20.11 3.08 0.49
CA LEU A 100 19.43 3.14 1.78
C LEU A 100 17.95 3.47 1.64
N PRO A 101 17.06 2.84 2.41
CA PRO A 101 15.69 3.32 2.55
C PRO A 101 15.68 4.72 3.20
N LEU A 102 14.76 5.56 2.80
CA LEU A 102 14.64 6.95 3.25
C LEU A 102 13.39 7.14 4.13
N LEU A 103 13.59 7.68 5.34
CA LEU A 103 12.54 8.12 6.26
C LEU A 103 12.49 9.65 6.26
N ALA A 104 11.40 10.23 5.77
CA ALA A 104 11.15 11.67 5.81
C ALA A 104 10.11 12.01 6.88
N ALA A 105 10.41 12.97 7.73
CA ALA A 105 9.51 13.45 8.78
C ALA A 105 9.29 14.98 8.67
N PRO A 106 8.54 15.45 7.66
CA PRO A 106 8.28 16.87 7.48
C PRO A 106 7.41 17.45 8.59
N CYS A 107 7.74 18.68 8.99
CA CYS A 107 6.98 19.55 9.88
C CYS A 107 7.22 20.97 9.40
N SER A 108 6.31 21.56 8.60
CA SER A 108 6.62 22.74 7.84
C SER A 108 5.41 23.60 7.54
N GLY A 109 5.60 24.92 7.61
CA GLY A 109 4.67 25.92 7.09
C GLY A 109 4.72 26.11 5.56
N GLY A 110 5.61 25.41 4.85
CA GLY A 110 5.77 25.52 3.40
C GLY A 110 7.05 26.22 2.96
N THR A 111 6.96 27.05 1.92
CA THR A 111 8.09 27.78 1.33
C THR A 111 8.56 28.91 2.25
N ARG A 112 9.85 29.14 2.34
CA ARG A 112 10.46 30.30 3.06
C ARG A 112 10.20 31.59 2.30
N MET A 113 9.25 32.36 2.78
CA MET A 113 8.76 33.57 2.09
C MET A 113 9.85 34.65 1.90
N GLN A 114 10.84 34.70 2.80
CA GLN A 114 11.97 35.63 2.71
C GLN A 114 12.85 35.41 1.48
N GLU A 115 12.87 34.19 0.96
CA GLU A 115 13.64 33.82 -0.23
C GLU A 115 12.77 33.73 -1.51
N GLY A 116 11.47 33.99 -1.38
CA GLY A 116 10.54 34.20 -2.48
C GLY A 116 10.46 33.04 -3.49
N THR A 117 10.37 33.39 -4.78
CA THR A 117 10.22 32.45 -5.88
C THR A 117 11.39 31.46 -5.99
N ALA A 118 12.60 31.88 -5.65
CA ALA A 118 13.78 31.01 -5.67
C ALA A 118 13.63 29.81 -4.72
N ALA A 119 13.08 30.01 -3.52
CA ALA A 119 12.75 28.95 -2.59
C ALA A 119 11.54 28.12 -3.05
N PHE A 120 10.52 28.76 -3.62
CA PHE A 120 9.31 28.09 -4.08
C PHE A 120 9.62 27.01 -5.12
N VAL A 121 10.43 27.31 -6.13
CA VAL A 121 10.77 26.38 -7.20
C VAL A 121 11.64 25.19 -6.74
N GLN A 122 12.24 25.28 -5.53
CA GLN A 122 13.02 24.17 -4.97
C GLN A 122 12.20 22.91 -4.71
N MET A 123 10.87 23.03 -4.54
CA MET A 123 9.99 21.88 -4.41
C MET A 123 10.12 20.92 -5.62
N ALA A 124 10.33 21.47 -6.83
CA ALA A 124 10.54 20.65 -8.03
C ALA A 124 11.88 19.87 -7.95
N ARG A 125 12.96 20.49 -7.43
CA ARG A 125 14.25 19.81 -7.26
C ARG A 125 14.18 18.68 -6.23
N ILE A 126 13.54 18.95 -5.09
CA ILE A 126 13.36 17.92 -4.05
C ILE A 126 12.50 16.78 -4.59
N THR A 127 11.41 17.11 -5.28
CA THR A 127 10.55 16.08 -5.93
C THR A 127 11.35 15.24 -6.92
N ALA A 128 12.18 15.85 -7.77
CA ALA A 128 13.01 15.12 -8.73
C ALA A 128 13.99 14.16 -8.03
N ALA A 129 14.63 14.59 -6.94
CA ALA A 129 15.52 13.71 -6.15
C ALA A 129 14.76 12.53 -5.52
N VAL A 130 13.60 12.77 -4.93
CA VAL A 130 12.73 11.71 -4.37
C VAL A 130 12.27 10.74 -5.46
N MET A 131 11.88 11.24 -6.64
CA MET A 131 11.48 10.36 -7.75
C MET A 131 12.64 9.53 -8.30
N ALA A 132 13.86 10.08 -8.33
CA ALA A 132 15.06 9.31 -8.66
C ALA A 132 15.34 8.20 -7.64
N HIS A 133 15.16 8.49 -6.35
CA HIS A 133 15.28 7.51 -5.26
C HIS A 133 14.28 6.37 -5.41
N ARG A 134 13.01 6.68 -5.67
CA ARG A 134 11.95 5.69 -5.91
C ARG A 134 12.22 4.88 -7.20
N ALA A 135 12.65 5.52 -8.27
CA ALA A 135 13.00 4.85 -9.53
C ALA A 135 14.19 3.89 -9.39
N ALA A 136 15.04 4.08 -8.37
CA ALA A 136 16.09 3.13 -8.00
C ALA A 136 15.55 1.89 -7.23
N GLY A 137 14.24 1.78 -7.02
CA GLY A 137 13.61 0.69 -6.27
C GLY A 137 13.83 0.76 -4.78
N LEU A 138 14.08 1.94 -4.23
CA LEU A 138 14.38 2.15 -2.82
C LEU A 138 13.15 2.65 -2.04
N PRO A 139 12.89 2.10 -0.84
CA PRO A 139 11.76 2.52 -0.03
C PRO A 139 11.85 3.97 0.42
N TYR A 140 10.74 4.69 0.25
CA TYR A 140 10.54 6.04 0.74
C TYR A 140 9.33 6.09 1.67
N LEU A 141 9.54 6.30 2.97
CA LEU A 141 8.52 6.40 3.99
C LEU A 141 8.38 7.86 4.43
N VAL A 142 7.14 8.30 4.62
CA VAL A 142 6.84 9.66 5.07
C VAL A 142 6.02 9.61 6.35
N TYR A 143 6.45 10.41 7.35
CA TYR A 143 5.73 10.65 8.59
C TYR A 143 5.40 12.13 8.73
N LEU A 144 4.16 12.50 8.40
CA LEU A 144 3.69 13.89 8.42
C LEU A 144 3.45 14.36 9.86
N ARG A 145 4.20 15.35 10.31
CA ARG A 145 4.11 15.91 11.66
C ARG A 145 3.28 17.18 11.69
N HIS A 146 2.88 17.59 12.90
CA HIS A 146 2.09 18.82 13.10
C HIS A 146 2.93 20.09 13.11
N PRO A 147 2.65 21.11 12.25
CA PRO A 147 1.84 21.06 11.02
C PRO A 147 2.68 20.66 9.80
N THR A 148 2.06 20.11 8.77
CA THR A 148 2.66 19.97 7.43
C THR A 148 1.75 20.57 6.39
N THR A 149 2.14 21.73 5.85
CA THR A 149 1.29 22.52 4.94
C THR A 149 2.04 23.01 3.71
N GLY A 150 1.31 23.57 2.76
CA GLY A 150 1.84 24.25 1.57
C GLY A 150 2.60 23.33 0.62
N GLY A 151 3.67 23.88 0.05
CA GLY A 151 4.50 23.22 -0.94
C GLY A 151 5.13 21.90 -0.48
N VAL A 152 5.34 21.70 0.81
CA VAL A 152 5.91 20.47 1.37
C VAL A 152 4.91 19.33 1.26
N PHE A 153 3.66 19.53 1.66
CA PHE A 153 2.61 18.51 1.48
C PHE A 153 2.28 18.30 0.00
N ALA A 154 2.30 19.38 -0.80
CA ALA A 154 2.05 19.31 -2.24
C ALA A 154 3.24 18.77 -3.08
N SER A 155 4.28 18.25 -2.45
CA SER A 155 5.46 17.70 -3.12
C SER A 155 5.97 16.43 -2.40
N TRP A 156 7.16 16.45 -1.87
CA TRP A 156 7.82 15.30 -1.27
C TRP A 156 7.09 14.71 -0.04
N GLY A 157 6.27 15.51 0.67
CA GLY A 157 5.46 15.01 1.78
C GLY A 157 4.33 14.05 1.39
N SER A 158 3.91 14.01 0.12
CA SER A 158 2.83 13.14 -0.39
C SER A 158 3.32 12.02 -1.32
N LEU A 159 4.62 11.84 -1.46
CA LEU A 159 5.21 10.88 -2.41
C LEU A 159 5.76 9.62 -1.74
N GLY A 160 5.40 9.34 -0.48
CA GLY A 160 5.81 8.12 0.21
C GLY A 160 5.22 6.86 -0.44
N HIS A 161 5.97 5.75 -0.41
CA HIS A 161 5.40 4.42 -0.63
C HIS A 161 4.43 4.07 0.51
N VAL A 162 4.78 4.50 1.72
CA VAL A 162 3.93 4.49 2.92
C VAL A 162 3.94 5.89 3.50
N THR A 163 2.78 6.46 3.75
CA THR A 163 2.60 7.79 4.34
C THR A 163 1.75 7.70 5.60
N ALA A 164 2.36 7.90 6.75
CA ALA A 164 1.69 7.99 8.03
C ALA A 164 1.70 9.44 8.55
N ALA A 165 0.89 9.72 9.55
CA ALA A 165 0.83 11.03 10.19
C ALA A 165 0.76 10.95 11.71
N GLU A 166 1.22 12.01 12.37
CA GLU A 166 1.09 12.23 13.81
C GLU A 166 -0.39 12.44 14.19
N PRO A 167 -0.90 11.85 15.28
CA PRO A 167 -2.27 12.05 15.73
C PRO A 167 -2.63 13.53 15.90
N GLY A 168 -3.79 13.93 15.38
CA GLY A 168 -4.27 15.31 15.42
C GLY A 168 -3.46 16.31 14.60
N ALA A 169 -2.52 15.85 13.77
CA ALA A 169 -1.70 16.75 12.97
C ALA A 169 -2.53 17.56 11.98
N LEU A 170 -2.24 18.87 11.92
CA LEU A 170 -2.73 19.74 10.87
C LEU A 170 -1.95 19.44 9.59
N ILE A 171 -2.65 18.95 8.58
CA ILE A 171 -2.07 18.60 7.29
C ILE A 171 -2.97 19.15 6.18
N GLY A 172 -2.41 19.93 5.26
CA GLY A 172 -3.20 20.48 4.17
C GLY A 172 -2.39 21.35 3.22
N PHE A 173 -2.98 21.67 2.07
CA PHE A 173 -2.30 22.52 1.09
C PHE A 173 -2.21 23.98 1.57
N LEU A 174 -3.32 24.56 2.05
CA LEU A 174 -3.36 25.95 2.51
C LEU A 174 -3.46 26.00 4.04
N GLY A 175 -2.55 26.74 4.69
CA GLY A 175 -2.63 26.94 6.13
C GLY A 175 -3.92 27.70 6.52
N PRO A 176 -4.60 27.32 7.62
CA PRO A 176 -5.89 27.92 8.03
C PRO A 176 -5.86 29.45 8.14
N ARG A 177 -4.78 30.02 8.64
CA ARG A 177 -4.62 31.49 8.75
C ARG A 177 -4.59 32.20 7.40
N VAL A 178 -4.02 31.57 6.38
CA VAL A 178 -3.99 32.14 5.03
C VAL A 178 -5.36 32.08 4.41
N TYR A 179 -6.07 30.97 4.60
CA TYR A 179 -7.46 30.84 4.14
C TYR A 179 -8.35 31.92 4.78
N GLU A 180 -8.32 32.03 6.11
CA GLU A 180 -9.07 33.03 6.85
C GLU A 180 -8.77 34.47 6.40
N GLY A 181 -7.47 34.76 6.17
CA GLY A 181 -7.04 36.08 5.67
C GLY A 181 -7.52 36.39 4.25
N LEU A 182 -7.70 35.38 3.39
CA LEU A 182 -8.15 35.52 2.00
C LEU A 182 -9.66 35.52 1.86
N HIS A 183 -10.37 34.75 2.70
CA HIS A 183 -11.80 34.51 2.56
C HIS A 183 -12.65 35.19 3.64
N GLY A 184 -12.03 35.70 4.72
CA GLY A 184 -12.72 36.37 5.83
C GLY A 184 -13.49 35.42 6.77
N GLU A 185 -13.32 34.12 6.61
CA GLU A 185 -13.95 33.08 7.42
C GLU A 185 -12.95 31.96 7.76
N PRO A 186 -13.09 31.26 8.91
CA PRO A 186 -12.22 30.18 9.27
C PRO A 186 -12.38 28.98 8.32
N PHE A 187 -11.27 28.25 8.08
CA PHE A 187 -11.32 26.99 7.34
C PHE A 187 -12.18 25.98 8.10
N PRO A 188 -13.03 25.17 7.41
CA PRO A 188 -13.91 24.23 8.07
C PRO A 188 -13.16 23.29 9.03
N PRO A 189 -13.61 23.19 10.31
CA PRO A 189 -12.91 22.39 11.31
C PRO A 189 -12.96 20.89 10.95
N GLY A 190 -11.92 20.14 11.32
CA GLY A 190 -11.85 18.70 11.12
C GLY A 190 -11.44 18.25 9.70
N VAL A 191 -11.37 19.16 8.70
CA VAL A 191 -11.01 18.78 7.32
C VAL A 191 -9.51 18.48 7.21
N GLN A 192 -8.66 19.39 7.67
CA GLN A 192 -7.19 19.28 7.57
C GLN A 192 -6.59 18.56 8.79
N VAL A 193 -7.17 17.46 9.23
CA VAL A 193 -6.73 16.69 10.38
C VAL A 193 -6.32 15.29 9.92
N ALA A 194 -5.24 14.77 10.46
CA ALA A 194 -4.64 13.48 10.07
C ALA A 194 -5.67 12.35 10.01
N GLU A 195 -6.55 12.24 11.00
CA GLU A 195 -7.59 11.23 11.10
C GLU A 195 -8.59 11.30 9.94
N ASN A 196 -9.01 12.52 9.58
CA ASN A 196 -9.91 12.71 8.45
C ASN A 196 -9.24 12.35 7.12
N LEU A 197 -7.98 12.77 6.94
CA LEU A 197 -7.22 12.47 5.72
C LEU A 197 -6.98 10.95 5.57
N ALA A 198 -6.73 10.26 6.68
CA ALA A 198 -6.62 8.79 6.68
C ALA A 198 -7.98 8.13 6.33
N ALA A 199 -9.07 8.61 6.94
CA ALA A 199 -10.42 8.11 6.61
C ALA A 199 -10.81 8.33 5.14
N LYS A 200 -10.28 9.38 4.51
CA LYS A 200 -10.45 9.67 3.07
C LYS A 200 -9.45 8.92 2.18
N GLY A 201 -8.56 8.10 2.72
CA GLY A 201 -7.59 7.34 1.92
C GLY A 201 -6.49 8.19 1.29
N LEU A 202 -6.17 9.33 1.89
CA LEU A 202 -5.04 10.19 1.53
C LEU A 202 -3.76 9.78 2.27
N LEU A 203 -3.90 9.19 3.45
CA LEU A 203 -2.82 8.68 4.31
C LEU A 203 -3.06 7.21 4.61
N ASP A 204 -1.99 6.47 4.85
CA ASP A 204 -2.06 5.05 5.19
C ASP A 204 -2.43 4.81 6.64
N ALA A 205 -1.92 5.63 7.56
CA ALA A 205 -2.16 5.47 8.98
C ALA A 205 -1.98 6.77 9.76
N VAL A 206 -2.59 6.80 10.95
CA VAL A 206 -2.27 7.76 12.01
C VAL A 206 -1.50 7.00 13.08
N VAL A 207 -0.27 7.42 13.37
CA VAL A 207 0.70 6.68 14.21
C VAL A 207 1.28 7.62 15.26
N ALA A 208 1.22 7.24 16.53
CA ALA A 208 1.92 7.99 17.58
C ALA A 208 3.45 7.89 17.40
N ILE A 209 4.18 8.95 17.80
CA ILE A 209 5.64 8.99 17.63
C ILE A 209 6.33 7.80 18.30
N ASP A 210 5.83 7.37 19.45
CA ASP A 210 6.42 6.28 20.24
C ASP A 210 6.23 4.90 19.54
N ASP A 211 5.23 4.78 18.66
CA ASP A 211 4.97 3.57 17.87
C ASP A 211 5.68 3.59 16.50
N LEU A 212 6.17 4.77 16.07
CA LEU A 212 6.70 5.00 14.74
C LEU A 212 7.85 4.05 14.39
N ALA A 213 8.79 3.83 15.33
CA ALA A 213 9.92 2.93 15.11
C ALA A 213 9.46 1.50 14.80
N GLY A 214 8.41 1.03 15.50
CA GLY A 214 7.84 -0.29 15.27
C GLY A 214 7.18 -0.42 13.90
N VAL A 215 6.31 0.54 13.58
CA VAL A 215 5.56 0.55 12.32
C VAL A 215 6.51 0.70 11.11
N ALA A 216 7.46 1.63 11.19
CA ALA A 216 8.43 1.85 10.12
C ALA A 216 9.35 0.63 9.91
N SER A 217 9.80 -0.03 11.00
CA SER A 217 10.59 -1.26 10.89
C SER A 217 9.81 -2.38 10.22
N ALA A 218 8.57 -2.65 10.65
CA ALA A 218 7.72 -3.68 10.05
C ALA A 218 7.49 -3.42 8.55
N ALA A 219 7.21 -2.18 8.17
CA ALA A 219 7.09 -1.80 6.76
C ALA A 219 8.41 -2.05 5.99
N LEU A 220 9.55 -1.65 6.54
CA LEU A 220 10.86 -1.84 5.90
C LEU A 220 11.29 -3.31 5.83
N ASP A 221 10.87 -4.16 6.77
CA ASP A 221 11.15 -5.60 6.73
C ASP A 221 10.49 -6.26 5.51
N VAL A 222 9.36 -5.74 5.07
CA VAL A 222 8.71 -6.14 3.80
C VAL A 222 9.33 -5.41 2.61
N LEU A 223 9.40 -4.09 2.64
CA LEU A 223 9.82 -3.26 1.50
C LEU A 223 11.27 -3.50 1.05
N CYS A 224 12.17 -3.84 1.99
CA CYS A 224 13.58 -4.19 1.71
C CYS A 224 13.81 -5.70 1.58
N GLY A 225 12.79 -6.51 1.85
CA GLY A 225 12.90 -7.97 1.83
C GLY A 225 12.99 -8.51 0.40
N ARG A 226 13.45 -9.76 0.29
CA ARG A 226 13.42 -10.53 -0.96
C ARG A 226 12.94 -11.94 -0.64
N PRO A 227 12.09 -12.55 -1.48
CA PRO A 227 11.70 -13.93 -1.29
C PRO A 227 12.92 -14.86 -1.36
N PRO A 228 12.91 -15.96 -0.60
CA PRO A 228 13.97 -16.94 -0.67
C PRO A 228 14.10 -17.51 -2.08
N SER A 229 15.34 -17.70 -2.55
CA SER A 229 15.63 -18.48 -3.74
C SER A 229 15.49 -19.96 -3.38
N ALA A 230 14.35 -20.57 -3.67
CA ALA A 230 14.12 -22.01 -3.51
C ALA A 230 14.03 -22.68 -4.88
N PRO A 231 14.34 -23.98 -4.99
CA PRO A 231 14.08 -24.74 -6.20
C PRO A 231 12.57 -24.66 -6.53
N ALA A 232 12.26 -24.70 -7.83
CA ALA A 232 10.87 -24.70 -8.31
C ALA A 232 10.06 -25.76 -7.57
N PRO A 233 8.83 -25.43 -7.14
CA PRO A 233 7.98 -26.40 -6.47
C PRO A 233 7.74 -27.60 -7.42
N SER A 234 7.72 -28.78 -6.84
CA SER A 234 7.32 -29.99 -7.58
C SER A 234 5.95 -29.77 -8.23
N PRO A 235 5.70 -30.32 -9.42
CA PRO A 235 4.41 -30.20 -10.07
C PRO A 235 3.29 -30.69 -9.13
N PRO A 236 2.10 -30.10 -9.20
CA PRO A 236 0.98 -30.51 -8.37
C PRO A 236 0.69 -32.00 -8.59
N PRO A 237 0.22 -32.71 -7.54
CA PRO A 237 -0.20 -34.08 -7.71
C PRO A 237 -1.30 -34.13 -8.76
N ALA A 238 -1.08 -34.91 -9.81
CA ALA A 238 -2.05 -35.11 -10.86
C ALA A 238 -3.34 -35.70 -10.25
N GLY A 239 -4.48 -35.05 -10.49
CA GLY A 239 -5.79 -35.58 -10.24
C GLY A 239 -6.25 -35.58 -8.78
N VAL A 240 -6.57 -34.40 -8.24
CA VAL A 240 -7.42 -34.34 -7.04
C VAL A 240 -8.86 -34.59 -7.50
N PRO A 241 -9.51 -35.73 -7.10
CA PRO A 241 -10.90 -35.97 -7.47
C PRO A 241 -11.78 -34.85 -6.86
N PRO A 242 -12.81 -34.42 -7.59
CA PRO A 242 -13.80 -33.52 -7.01
C PRO A 242 -14.52 -34.24 -5.87
N GLU A 243 -14.63 -33.58 -4.72
CA GLU A 243 -15.47 -34.04 -3.62
C GLU A 243 -16.81 -33.30 -3.67
N GLY A 244 -17.91 -34.02 -3.76
CA GLY A 244 -19.24 -33.44 -3.84
C GLY A 244 -19.55 -32.76 -5.18
N THR A 245 -20.65 -32.04 -5.22
CA THR A 245 -21.11 -31.28 -6.37
C THR A 245 -20.49 -29.87 -6.41
N ALA A 246 -20.64 -29.17 -7.54
CA ALA A 246 -20.26 -27.76 -7.63
C ALA A 246 -21.03 -26.89 -6.61
N TRP A 247 -22.30 -27.27 -6.38
CA TRP A 247 -23.16 -26.56 -5.44
C TRP A 247 -22.68 -26.71 -3.98
N ASP A 248 -22.24 -27.91 -3.58
CA ASP A 248 -21.65 -28.14 -2.24
C ASP A 248 -20.44 -27.20 -2.00
N SER A 249 -19.58 -27.03 -2.99
CA SER A 249 -18.45 -26.12 -2.89
C SER A 249 -18.87 -24.66 -2.77
N ILE A 250 -19.91 -24.26 -3.54
CA ILE A 250 -20.47 -22.91 -3.49
C ILE A 250 -21.07 -22.62 -2.11
N GLU A 251 -21.88 -23.54 -1.56
CA GLU A 251 -22.48 -23.39 -0.24
C GLU A 251 -21.41 -23.27 0.87
N ARG A 252 -20.39 -24.14 0.83
CA ARG A 252 -19.26 -24.07 1.79
C ARG A 252 -18.49 -22.76 1.67
N SER A 253 -18.23 -22.28 0.46
CA SER A 253 -17.54 -21.01 0.25
C SER A 253 -18.35 -19.80 0.76
N ARG A 254 -19.68 -19.92 0.77
CA ARG A 254 -20.61 -18.87 1.20
C ARG A 254 -20.89 -18.87 2.70
N ARG A 255 -20.39 -19.82 3.47
CA ARG A 255 -20.57 -19.85 4.91
C ARG A 255 -20.16 -18.49 5.53
N PRO A 256 -20.99 -17.93 6.45
CA PRO A 256 -20.71 -16.63 7.07
C PRO A 256 -19.43 -16.63 7.91
N ASP A 257 -19.14 -17.76 8.53
CA ASP A 257 -18.01 -18.00 9.44
C ASP A 257 -16.72 -18.42 8.71
N ARG A 258 -16.76 -18.59 7.38
CA ARG A 258 -15.59 -18.90 6.58
C ARG A 258 -14.55 -17.77 6.67
N PRO A 259 -13.26 -18.10 6.93
CA PRO A 259 -12.20 -17.12 6.99
C PRO A 259 -11.94 -16.47 5.62
N GLY A 260 -11.66 -15.17 5.63
CA GLY A 260 -11.29 -14.37 4.47
C GLY A 260 -9.86 -13.84 4.56
N VAL A 261 -9.57 -12.78 3.77
CA VAL A 261 -8.23 -12.19 3.71
C VAL A 261 -7.75 -11.63 5.06
N ARG A 262 -8.66 -11.13 5.91
CA ARG A 262 -8.29 -10.61 7.24
C ARG A 262 -7.77 -11.73 8.15
N GLU A 263 -8.45 -12.87 8.16
CA GLU A 263 -8.03 -14.05 8.92
C GLU A 263 -6.74 -14.65 8.35
N LEU A 264 -6.60 -14.67 7.02
CA LEU A 264 -5.36 -15.10 6.36
C LEU A 264 -4.16 -14.28 6.85
N LEU A 265 -4.28 -12.95 6.87
CA LEU A 265 -3.23 -12.07 7.38
C LEU A 265 -3.00 -12.27 8.88
N ARG A 266 -4.07 -12.35 9.68
CA ARG A 266 -3.98 -12.48 11.14
C ARG A 266 -3.27 -13.76 11.58
N PHE A 267 -3.58 -14.90 10.94
CA PHE A 267 -3.09 -16.22 11.37
C PHE A 267 -1.90 -16.73 10.57
N GLY A 268 -1.65 -16.16 9.39
CA GLY A 268 -0.68 -16.70 8.45
C GLY A 268 0.44 -15.74 8.06
N ALA A 269 0.33 -14.45 8.35
CA ALA A 269 1.33 -13.47 7.95
C ALA A 269 2.01 -12.81 9.15
N ALA A 270 3.21 -12.30 8.94
CA ALA A 270 3.95 -11.43 9.84
C ALA A 270 4.21 -10.06 9.17
N ASP A 271 4.67 -9.09 9.96
CA ASP A 271 5.02 -7.73 9.51
C ASP A 271 3.93 -7.07 8.67
N VAL A 272 2.67 -7.30 9.07
CA VAL A 272 1.50 -6.77 8.35
C VAL A 272 1.39 -5.27 8.59
N THR A 273 1.54 -4.51 7.50
CA THR A 273 1.34 -3.06 7.49
C THR A 273 0.18 -2.75 6.53
N PRO A 274 -1.03 -2.50 7.05
CA PRO A 274 -2.17 -2.08 6.22
C PRO A 274 -1.88 -0.73 5.56
N LEU A 275 -2.27 -0.61 4.29
CA LEU A 275 -2.20 0.62 3.52
C LEU A 275 -3.62 1.08 3.19
N SER A 276 -3.94 2.35 3.46
CA SER A 276 -5.30 2.87 3.32
C SER A 276 -5.50 3.60 2.00
N GLY A 277 -6.59 3.26 1.31
CA GLY A 277 -7.08 3.99 0.16
C GLY A 277 -6.13 4.11 -1.03
N THR A 278 -6.52 4.98 -1.94
CA THR A 278 -5.78 5.22 -3.20
C THR A 278 -4.55 6.11 -3.04
N GLY A 279 -4.41 6.82 -1.92
CA GLY A 279 -3.50 7.96 -1.76
C GLY A 279 -3.97 9.23 -2.47
N GLN A 280 -5.17 9.22 -3.05
CA GLN A 280 -5.75 10.31 -3.87
C GLN A 280 -7.13 10.76 -3.40
N GLY A 281 -7.55 10.35 -2.21
CA GLY A 281 -8.81 10.80 -1.60
C GLY A 281 -9.96 9.83 -1.75
N GLU A 282 -9.69 8.55 -2.04
CA GLU A 282 -10.70 7.50 -2.10
C GLU A 282 -10.30 6.34 -1.20
N ALA A 283 -11.26 5.79 -0.46
CA ALA A 283 -11.11 4.58 0.34
C ALA A 283 -12.32 3.66 0.11
N GLU A 284 -12.08 2.36 0.10
CA GLU A 284 -13.13 1.37 -0.05
C GLU A 284 -12.87 0.14 0.82
N PRO A 285 -13.71 -0.08 1.85
CA PRO A 285 -13.53 -1.17 2.81
C PRO A 285 -13.70 -2.59 2.22
N GLY A 286 -14.26 -2.70 1.00
CA GLY A 286 -14.44 -3.99 0.30
C GLY A 286 -13.15 -4.58 -0.27
N LEU A 287 -12.04 -3.82 -0.22
CA LEU A 287 -10.72 -4.27 -0.65
C LEU A 287 -9.65 -3.88 0.37
N LEU A 288 -8.71 -4.77 0.62
CA LEU A 288 -7.59 -4.58 1.53
C LEU A 288 -6.29 -4.53 0.74
N LEU A 289 -5.48 -3.50 1.00
CA LEU A 289 -4.10 -3.39 0.56
C LEU A 289 -3.18 -3.45 1.77
N ALA A 290 -2.14 -4.26 1.73
CA ALA A 290 -1.17 -4.36 2.82
C ALA A 290 0.22 -4.73 2.31
N LEU A 291 1.25 -4.39 3.09
CA LEU A 291 2.53 -5.06 3.08
C LEU A 291 2.43 -6.25 4.03
N ALA A 292 2.97 -7.39 3.65
CA ALA A 292 2.91 -8.59 4.48
C ALA A 292 4.08 -9.54 4.19
N ARG A 293 4.38 -10.42 5.15
CA ARG A 293 5.37 -11.46 4.98
C ARG A 293 4.76 -12.83 5.33
N PHE A 294 4.74 -13.74 4.36
CA PHE A 294 4.33 -15.13 4.56
C PHE A 294 5.58 -15.99 4.78
N GLY A 295 5.78 -16.42 6.03
CA GLY A 295 7.04 -17.06 6.41
C GLY A 295 8.23 -16.16 6.12
N ALA A 296 9.12 -16.57 5.20
CA ALA A 296 10.26 -15.77 4.76
C ALA A 296 9.98 -14.92 3.50
N ALA A 297 8.79 -14.96 2.92
CA ALA A 297 8.47 -14.30 1.65
C ALA A 297 7.71 -12.97 1.84
N PRO A 298 8.37 -11.80 1.66
CA PRO A 298 7.72 -10.50 1.66
C PRO A 298 6.92 -10.28 0.39
N CYS A 299 5.80 -9.56 0.48
CA CYS A 299 4.95 -9.24 -0.66
C CYS A 299 4.11 -7.98 -0.42
N VAL A 300 3.63 -7.41 -1.51
CA VAL A 300 2.46 -6.54 -1.51
C VAL A 300 1.23 -7.42 -1.64
N LEU A 301 0.25 -7.29 -0.76
CA LEU A 301 -1.00 -8.05 -0.80
C LEU A 301 -2.16 -7.13 -1.16
N VAL A 302 -2.95 -7.54 -2.16
CA VAL A 302 -4.22 -6.94 -2.56
C VAL A 302 -5.30 -8.00 -2.42
N GLY A 303 -6.23 -7.83 -1.49
CA GLY A 303 -7.23 -8.86 -1.20
C GLY A 303 -8.66 -8.32 -1.15
N GLN A 304 -9.58 -9.03 -1.78
CA GLN A 304 -11.01 -8.76 -1.66
C GLN A 304 -11.47 -9.14 -0.26
N ASP A 305 -12.01 -8.17 0.46
CA ASP A 305 -12.41 -8.34 1.85
C ASP A 305 -13.88 -8.73 1.96
N ARG A 306 -14.15 -10.01 2.07
CA ARG A 306 -15.52 -10.53 2.19
C ARG A 306 -16.32 -9.95 3.36
N ARG A 307 -15.66 -9.59 4.48
CA ARG A 307 -16.34 -8.94 5.61
C ARG A 307 -16.77 -7.51 5.28
N GLY A 308 -15.88 -6.75 4.65
CA GLY A 308 -16.19 -5.40 4.18
C GLY A 308 -17.35 -5.43 3.17
N GLN A 309 -17.28 -6.32 2.18
CA GLN A 309 -18.31 -6.47 1.15
C GLN A 309 -19.67 -6.87 1.74
N ARG A 310 -19.71 -7.83 2.67
CA ARG A 310 -20.93 -8.23 3.37
C ARG A 310 -21.42 -7.18 4.35
N GLY A 311 -20.54 -6.33 4.86
CA GLY A 311 -20.83 -5.19 5.74
C GLY A 311 -21.42 -3.98 5.02
N GLY A 312 -21.83 -4.11 3.74
CA GLY A 312 -22.43 -3.02 2.98
C GLY A 312 -21.47 -2.20 2.13
N HIS A 313 -20.22 -2.68 1.95
CA HIS A 313 -19.20 -2.05 1.12
C HIS A 313 -18.79 -2.98 -0.03
N PRO A 314 -19.68 -3.24 -1.00
CA PRO A 314 -19.37 -4.07 -2.16
C PRO A 314 -18.24 -3.44 -2.96
N LEU A 315 -17.48 -4.26 -3.69
CA LEU A 315 -16.33 -3.79 -4.45
C LEU A 315 -16.74 -2.88 -5.61
N GLY A 316 -16.29 -1.65 -5.58
CA GLY A 316 -16.53 -0.61 -6.58
C GLY A 316 -15.26 -0.11 -7.28
N PRO A 317 -15.37 0.98 -8.04
CA PRO A 317 -14.24 1.58 -8.77
C PRO A 317 -13.08 2.00 -7.87
N ALA A 318 -13.38 2.56 -6.69
CA ALA A 318 -12.35 3.01 -5.74
C ALA A 318 -11.48 1.85 -5.25
N GLY A 319 -12.07 0.69 -4.94
CA GLY A 319 -11.32 -0.51 -4.56
C GLY A 319 -10.39 -1.01 -5.66
N LEU A 320 -10.84 -0.97 -6.93
CA LEU A 320 -9.99 -1.32 -8.06
C LEU A 320 -8.81 -0.34 -8.23
N ARG A 321 -9.01 0.96 -7.96
CA ARG A 321 -7.92 1.95 -7.93
C ARG A 321 -6.94 1.69 -6.77
N VAL A 322 -7.42 1.23 -5.61
CA VAL A 322 -6.57 0.77 -4.51
C VAL A 322 -5.75 -0.45 -4.94
N ALA A 323 -6.37 -1.42 -5.64
CA ALA A 323 -5.65 -2.57 -6.19
C ALA A 323 -4.51 -2.14 -7.12
N ARG A 324 -4.77 -1.20 -8.02
CA ARG A 324 -3.77 -0.64 -8.94
C ARG A 324 -2.64 0.10 -8.21
N ARG A 325 -2.94 0.75 -7.08
CA ARG A 325 -1.89 1.30 -6.19
C ARG A 325 -0.97 0.19 -5.69
N GLY A 326 -1.51 -0.94 -5.26
CA GLY A 326 -0.73 -2.12 -4.85
C GLY A 326 0.14 -2.67 -5.99
N MET A 327 -0.40 -2.75 -7.20
CA MET A 327 0.35 -3.18 -8.39
C MET A 327 1.54 -2.24 -8.68
N ARG A 328 1.33 -0.92 -8.64
CA ARG A 328 2.43 0.06 -8.81
C ARG A 328 3.50 -0.08 -7.73
N LEU A 329 3.09 -0.25 -6.47
CA LEU A 329 4.02 -0.44 -5.36
C LEU A 329 4.89 -1.69 -5.54
N ALA A 330 4.28 -2.80 -5.95
CA ALA A 330 4.99 -4.04 -6.26
C ALA A 330 5.98 -3.86 -7.42
N ALA A 331 5.57 -3.18 -8.48
CA ALA A 331 6.41 -2.90 -9.64
C ALA A 331 7.62 -2.02 -9.30
N GLU A 332 7.40 -0.91 -8.59
CA GLU A 332 8.44 0.06 -8.23
C GLU A 332 9.53 -0.55 -7.34
N LEU A 333 9.14 -1.41 -6.41
CA LEU A 333 10.06 -2.01 -5.44
C LEU A 333 10.55 -3.41 -5.83
N GLY A 334 10.04 -3.95 -6.94
CA GLY A 334 10.37 -5.32 -7.38
C GLY A 334 9.90 -6.39 -6.38
N LEU A 335 8.85 -6.10 -5.61
CA LEU A 335 8.25 -7.04 -4.66
C LEU A 335 7.21 -7.92 -5.35
N PRO A 336 7.06 -9.19 -4.94
CA PRO A 336 5.94 -10.00 -5.39
C PRO A 336 4.60 -9.35 -5.03
N LEU A 337 3.64 -9.48 -5.95
CA LEU A 337 2.24 -9.13 -5.69
C LEU A 337 1.45 -10.41 -5.39
N VAL A 338 0.78 -10.44 -4.25
CA VAL A 338 -0.21 -11.47 -3.92
C VAL A 338 -1.60 -10.88 -4.07
N THR A 339 -2.40 -11.43 -4.96
CA THR A 339 -3.82 -11.11 -5.06
C THR A 339 -4.66 -12.17 -4.35
N VAL A 340 -5.66 -11.77 -3.59
CA VAL A 340 -6.62 -12.70 -2.95
C VAL A 340 -8.01 -12.43 -3.51
N VAL A 341 -8.57 -13.42 -4.18
CA VAL A 341 -9.90 -13.34 -4.78
C VAL A 341 -10.92 -14.01 -3.86
N ASP A 342 -11.87 -13.21 -3.37
CA ASP A 342 -13.00 -13.67 -2.56
C ASP A 342 -14.14 -12.62 -2.62
N THR A 343 -14.95 -12.70 -3.69
CA THR A 343 -15.98 -11.70 -3.97
C THR A 343 -17.24 -12.33 -4.59
N PRO A 344 -18.43 -11.89 -4.15
CA PRO A 344 -19.69 -12.24 -4.83
C PRO A 344 -19.88 -11.45 -6.15
N GLY A 345 -18.97 -10.53 -6.48
CA GLY A 345 -19.01 -9.68 -7.66
C GLY A 345 -18.83 -8.20 -7.31
N ALA A 346 -18.76 -7.37 -8.34
CA ALA A 346 -18.72 -5.92 -8.19
C ALA A 346 -20.11 -5.33 -7.86
N VAL A 347 -20.11 -4.15 -7.27
CA VAL A 347 -21.33 -3.39 -7.03
C VAL A 347 -22.03 -3.04 -8.35
N LEU A 348 -23.34 -3.22 -8.39
CA LEU A 348 -24.18 -2.85 -9.52
C LEU A 348 -25.03 -1.64 -9.11
N SER A 349 -24.53 -0.44 -9.41
CA SER A 349 -25.24 0.81 -9.11
C SER A 349 -24.91 1.88 -10.16
N ALA A 350 -25.73 2.94 -10.21
CA ALA A 350 -25.48 4.08 -11.09
C ALA A 350 -24.13 4.74 -10.74
N GLU A 351 -23.83 4.91 -9.46
CA GLU A 351 -22.58 5.53 -8.98
C GLU A 351 -21.36 4.73 -9.40
N ALA A 352 -21.45 3.39 -9.42
CA ALA A 352 -20.34 2.55 -9.86
C ALA A 352 -20.11 2.64 -11.37
N GLU A 353 -21.18 2.66 -12.16
CA GLU A 353 -21.09 2.83 -13.61
C GLU A 353 -20.54 4.22 -13.96
N GLU A 354 -21.06 5.28 -13.37
CA GLU A 354 -20.58 6.65 -13.53
C GLU A 354 -19.15 6.83 -12.99
N GLY A 355 -18.78 6.08 -11.93
CA GLY A 355 -17.43 5.98 -11.38
C GLY A 355 -16.45 5.22 -12.26
N GLY A 356 -16.92 4.60 -13.35
CA GLY A 356 -16.10 3.93 -14.36
C GLY A 356 -15.69 2.51 -14.01
N LEU A 357 -16.57 1.73 -13.34
CA LEU A 357 -16.32 0.36 -12.89
C LEU A 357 -15.71 -0.52 -13.99
N ALA A 358 -16.34 -0.58 -15.17
CA ALA A 358 -15.86 -1.40 -16.27
C ALA A 358 -14.46 -0.99 -16.74
N GLY A 359 -14.21 0.34 -16.79
CA GLY A 359 -12.90 0.88 -17.13
C GLY A 359 -11.81 0.52 -16.11
N GLU A 360 -12.14 0.52 -14.82
CA GLU A 360 -11.17 0.12 -13.77
C GLU A 360 -10.90 -1.39 -13.79
N ILE A 361 -11.89 -2.23 -14.06
CA ILE A 361 -11.68 -3.67 -14.29
C ILE A 361 -10.69 -3.88 -15.45
N ALA A 362 -10.90 -3.21 -16.57
CA ALA A 362 -10.01 -3.31 -17.73
C ALA A 362 -8.57 -2.84 -17.43
N ARG A 363 -8.43 -1.74 -16.67
CA ARG A 363 -7.12 -1.23 -16.24
C ARG A 363 -6.41 -2.16 -15.26
N CYS A 364 -7.13 -2.75 -14.31
CA CYS A 364 -6.56 -3.78 -13.42
C CYS A 364 -6.04 -4.97 -14.21
N LEU A 365 -6.81 -5.48 -15.19
CA LEU A 365 -6.38 -6.56 -16.07
C LEU A 365 -5.12 -6.19 -16.85
N ALA A 366 -5.08 -5.00 -17.45
CA ALA A 366 -3.94 -4.52 -18.21
C ALA A 366 -2.69 -4.38 -17.33
N ASP A 367 -2.82 -3.71 -16.18
CA ASP A 367 -1.73 -3.51 -15.23
C ASP A 367 -1.19 -4.86 -14.70
N LEU A 368 -2.07 -5.82 -14.36
CA LEU A 368 -1.69 -7.09 -13.78
C LEU A 368 -1.03 -8.02 -14.82
N ILE A 369 -1.54 -8.06 -16.06
CA ILE A 369 -0.94 -8.86 -17.13
C ILE A 369 0.46 -8.35 -17.48
N THR A 370 0.68 -7.04 -17.46
CA THR A 370 1.95 -6.42 -17.84
C THR A 370 2.90 -6.16 -16.65
N LEU A 371 2.50 -6.52 -15.43
CA LEU A 371 3.28 -6.23 -14.23
C LEU A 371 4.69 -6.83 -14.30
N PRO A 372 5.77 -6.05 -14.12
CA PRO A 372 7.14 -6.55 -14.20
C PRO A 372 7.59 -7.32 -12.93
N ALA A 373 6.75 -7.35 -11.88
CA ALA A 373 7.02 -8.08 -10.65
C ALA A 373 6.37 -9.49 -10.67
N PRO A 374 6.88 -10.45 -9.88
CA PRO A 374 6.23 -11.75 -9.71
C PRO A 374 4.82 -11.63 -9.16
N THR A 375 3.88 -12.41 -9.68
CA THR A 375 2.48 -12.37 -9.27
C THR A 375 1.97 -13.74 -8.84
N LEU A 376 1.28 -13.77 -7.70
CA LEU A 376 0.61 -14.95 -7.19
C LEU A 376 -0.85 -14.62 -6.88
N CYS A 377 -1.80 -15.37 -7.44
CA CYS A 377 -3.20 -15.27 -7.10
C CYS A 377 -3.61 -16.41 -6.16
N LEU A 378 -4.30 -16.08 -5.08
CA LEU A 378 -4.99 -17.03 -4.23
C LEU A 378 -6.50 -16.86 -4.40
N LEU A 379 -7.15 -17.79 -5.13
CA LEU A 379 -8.60 -17.90 -5.15
C LEU A 379 -9.05 -18.57 -3.85
N LEU A 380 -9.51 -17.73 -2.90
CA LEU A 380 -9.76 -18.15 -1.52
C LEU A 380 -11.20 -18.63 -1.29
N GLY A 381 -12.16 -18.06 -2.01
CA GLY A 381 -13.58 -18.36 -1.85
C GLY A 381 -14.36 -18.11 -3.13
N GLU A 382 -15.29 -17.16 -3.10
CA GLU A 382 -16.12 -16.79 -4.25
C GLU A 382 -15.31 -16.01 -5.29
N GLY A 383 -15.34 -16.44 -6.54
CA GLY A 383 -14.72 -15.77 -7.66
C GLY A 383 -15.76 -15.38 -8.71
N THR A 384 -16.46 -14.26 -8.52
CA THR A 384 -17.57 -13.88 -9.39
C THR A 384 -17.27 -12.67 -10.25
N GLY A 385 -17.48 -12.83 -11.56
CA GLY A 385 -17.56 -11.75 -12.52
C GLY A 385 -16.28 -10.95 -12.75
N GLY A 386 -16.45 -9.73 -13.27
CA GLY A 386 -15.34 -8.84 -13.59
C GLY A 386 -14.46 -8.45 -12.40
N ALA A 387 -15.04 -8.37 -11.20
CA ALA A 387 -14.31 -8.05 -9.98
C ALA A 387 -13.30 -9.15 -9.60
N ALA A 388 -13.69 -10.42 -9.74
CA ALA A 388 -12.77 -11.55 -9.55
C ALA A 388 -11.72 -11.59 -10.67
N LEU A 389 -12.16 -11.42 -11.90
CA LEU A 389 -11.29 -11.44 -13.08
C LEU A 389 -10.20 -10.35 -12.99
N ALA A 390 -10.52 -9.16 -12.46
CA ALA A 390 -9.59 -8.04 -12.32
C ALA A 390 -8.34 -8.35 -11.46
N LEU A 391 -8.39 -9.38 -10.59
CA LEU A 391 -7.29 -9.77 -9.70
C LEU A 391 -6.78 -11.19 -9.97
N LEU A 392 -7.32 -11.87 -10.99
CA LEU A 392 -7.01 -13.28 -11.27
C LEU A 392 -5.67 -13.50 -12.01
N PRO A 393 -5.29 -12.70 -13.05
CA PRO A 393 -4.09 -12.98 -13.83
C PRO A 393 -2.82 -12.99 -12.96
N ALA A 394 -2.09 -14.11 -13.01
CA ALA A 394 -0.88 -14.27 -12.21
C ALA A 394 0.10 -15.27 -12.85
N ASP A 395 1.36 -15.19 -12.43
CA ASP A 395 2.39 -16.17 -12.78
C ASP A 395 2.11 -17.52 -12.11
N ARG A 396 1.45 -17.50 -10.94
CA ARG A 396 1.01 -18.69 -10.20
C ARG A 396 -0.36 -18.47 -9.59
N VAL A 397 -1.24 -19.47 -9.72
CA VAL A 397 -2.59 -19.45 -9.17
C VAL A 397 -2.77 -20.58 -8.19
N LEU A 398 -3.06 -20.25 -6.94
CA LEU A 398 -3.48 -21.20 -5.91
C LEU A 398 -5.00 -21.13 -5.78
N VAL A 399 -5.63 -22.26 -5.54
CA VAL A 399 -7.08 -22.34 -5.36
C VAL A 399 -7.42 -23.12 -4.10
N ALA A 400 -8.24 -22.56 -3.23
CA ALA A 400 -8.79 -23.28 -2.08
C ALA A 400 -9.79 -24.34 -2.56
N ARG A 401 -9.90 -25.48 -1.85
CA ARG A 401 -10.69 -26.64 -2.31
C ARG A 401 -12.13 -26.27 -2.68
N HIS A 402 -12.78 -25.45 -1.86
CA HIS A 402 -14.17 -25.03 -2.10
C HIS A 402 -14.29 -23.65 -2.73
N ALA A 403 -13.17 -23.09 -3.23
CA ALA A 403 -13.23 -21.90 -4.07
C ALA A 403 -13.73 -22.25 -5.48
N TRP A 404 -14.33 -21.26 -6.12
CA TRP A 404 -14.91 -21.43 -7.45
C TRP A 404 -14.79 -20.12 -8.25
N LEU A 405 -14.87 -20.24 -9.58
CA LEU A 405 -14.77 -19.09 -10.50
C LEU A 405 -15.89 -19.16 -11.53
N SER A 406 -16.67 -18.08 -11.66
CA SER A 406 -17.77 -17.99 -12.61
C SER A 406 -17.94 -16.57 -13.16
N PRO A 407 -18.39 -16.38 -14.42
CA PRO A 407 -18.64 -15.06 -14.98
C PRO A 407 -19.79 -14.31 -14.28
N LEU A 408 -20.71 -15.03 -13.64
CA LEU A 408 -21.85 -14.49 -12.88
C LEU A 408 -22.14 -15.43 -11.70
N PRO A 409 -22.86 -14.99 -10.66
CA PRO A 409 -23.42 -15.91 -9.69
C PRO A 409 -24.19 -17.01 -10.40
N PRO A 410 -24.07 -18.30 -9.99
CA PRO A 410 -24.73 -19.42 -10.69
C PRO A 410 -26.25 -19.24 -10.83
N GLU A 411 -26.88 -18.60 -9.86
CA GLU A 411 -28.30 -18.23 -9.89
C GLU A 411 -28.61 -17.29 -11.06
N GLY A 412 -27.74 -16.27 -11.28
CA GLY A 412 -27.85 -15.34 -12.40
C GLY A 412 -27.60 -16.02 -13.74
N ALA A 413 -26.59 -16.89 -13.82
CA ALA A 413 -26.32 -17.69 -15.02
C ALA A 413 -27.51 -18.62 -15.35
N SER A 414 -28.11 -19.24 -14.34
CA SER A 414 -29.32 -20.08 -14.48
C SER A 414 -30.52 -19.28 -14.95
N LEU A 415 -30.71 -18.06 -14.48
CA LEU A 415 -31.77 -17.16 -14.98
C LEU A 415 -31.62 -16.86 -16.47
N ILE A 416 -30.40 -16.65 -16.95
CA ILE A 416 -30.13 -16.35 -18.36
C ILE A 416 -30.46 -17.59 -19.23
N VAL A 417 -29.94 -18.74 -18.85
CA VAL A 417 -30.01 -19.96 -19.66
C VAL A 417 -31.35 -20.69 -19.48
N HIS A 418 -31.79 -20.85 -18.24
CA HIS A 418 -32.93 -21.70 -17.87
C HIS A 418 -34.19 -20.91 -17.51
N ARG A 419 -34.12 -19.57 -17.44
CA ARG A 419 -35.23 -18.68 -17.06
C ARG A 419 -35.73 -18.90 -15.63
N THR A 420 -34.91 -19.56 -14.78
CA THR A 420 -35.21 -19.81 -13.38
C THR A 420 -33.89 -19.91 -12.57
N PRO A 421 -33.82 -19.42 -11.34
CA PRO A 421 -32.67 -19.62 -10.48
C PRO A 421 -32.57 -21.03 -9.90
N ALA A 422 -33.64 -21.84 -9.96
CA ALA A 422 -33.73 -23.15 -9.33
C ALA A 422 -32.75 -24.17 -9.90
N ARG A 423 -32.18 -23.95 -11.07
CA ARG A 423 -31.18 -24.80 -11.71
C ARG A 423 -29.74 -24.28 -11.58
N ALA A 424 -29.47 -23.46 -10.58
CA ALA A 424 -28.14 -22.89 -10.34
C ALA A 424 -27.06 -23.94 -10.12
N GLY A 425 -27.37 -25.05 -9.41
CA GLY A 425 -26.46 -26.15 -9.20
C GLY A 425 -26.09 -26.89 -10.51
N GLU A 426 -27.06 -27.16 -11.38
CA GLU A 426 -26.81 -27.73 -12.70
C GLU A 426 -25.95 -26.81 -13.57
N MET A 427 -26.23 -25.50 -13.49
CA MET A 427 -25.47 -24.50 -14.23
C MET A 427 -24.01 -24.42 -13.77
N ALA A 428 -23.78 -24.46 -12.46
CA ALA A 428 -22.44 -24.46 -11.88
C ALA A 428 -21.65 -25.73 -12.29
N GLU A 429 -22.29 -26.89 -12.27
CA GLU A 429 -21.69 -28.16 -12.70
C GLU A 429 -21.31 -28.10 -14.19
N ALA A 430 -22.23 -27.65 -15.04
CA ALA A 430 -22.02 -27.53 -16.49
C ALA A 430 -20.91 -26.53 -16.87
N GLN A 431 -20.72 -25.50 -16.09
CA GLN A 431 -19.70 -24.48 -16.32
C GLN A 431 -18.29 -24.87 -15.79
N GLY A 432 -18.17 -25.96 -15.03
CA GLY A 432 -16.89 -26.41 -14.49
C GLY A 432 -16.22 -25.37 -13.56
N VAL A 433 -17.00 -24.83 -12.61
CA VAL A 433 -16.57 -23.71 -11.77
C VAL A 433 -15.65 -24.10 -10.62
N ARG A 434 -15.57 -25.38 -10.24
CA ARG A 434 -14.85 -25.86 -9.04
C ARG A 434 -13.34 -25.76 -9.16
N SER A 435 -12.68 -25.74 -8.02
CA SER A 435 -11.21 -25.81 -7.94
C SER A 435 -10.62 -26.98 -8.73
N ALA A 436 -11.25 -28.17 -8.68
CA ALA A 436 -10.83 -29.33 -9.44
C ALA A 436 -10.94 -29.16 -10.96
N ASP A 437 -11.94 -28.42 -11.42
CA ASP A 437 -12.12 -28.08 -12.84
C ASP A 437 -11.09 -27.05 -13.30
N LEU A 438 -10.81 -26.04 -12.46
CA LEU A 438 -9.79 -25.03 -12.71
C LEU A 438 -8.38 -25.63 -12.78
N LEU A 439 -8.06 -26.59 -11.90
CA LEU A 439 -6.79 -27.32 -11.94
C LEU A 439 -6.67 -28.17 -13.22
N ARG A 440 -7.73 -28.90 -13.57
CA ARG A 440 -7.76 -29.75 -14.78
C ARG A 440 -7.62 -28.90 -16.06
N GLY A 441 -8.22 -27.72 -16.06
CA GLY A 441 -8.15 -26.76 -17.17
C GLY A 441 -6.89 -25.92 -17.21
N GLY A 442 -5.92 -26.11 -16.30
CA GLY A 442 -4.67 -25.33 -16.24
C GLY A 442 -4.85 -23.87 -15.76
N LEU A 443 -6.04 -23.51 -15.30
CA LEU A 443 -6.31 -22.16 -14.76
C LEU A 443 -5.77 -21.97 -13.34
N ALA A 444 -5.60 -23.07 -12.58
CA ALA A 444 -4.95 -23.07 -11.28
C ALA A 444 -3.80 -24.08 -11.26
N ASP A 445 -2.78 -23.81 -10.42
CA ASP A 445 -1.56 -24.62 -10.33
C ASP A 445 -1.52 -25.49 -9.08
N VAL A 446 -2.08 -25.01 -7.96
CA VAL A 446 -1.95 -25.65 -6.64
C VAL A 446 -3.27 -25.61 -5.90
N LEU A 447 -3.67 -26.75 -5.34
CA LEU A 447 -4.80 -26.84 -4.43
C LEU A 447 -4.37 -26.55 -2.99
N VAL A 448 -5.10 -25.68 -2.31
CA VAL A 448 -5.05 -25.53 -0.85
C VAL A 448 -6.18 -26.37 -0.24
N ASP A 449 -5.80 -27.37 0.56
CA ASP A 449 -6.75 -28.30 1.13
C ASP A 449 -7.61 -27.69 2.25
N GLU A 450 -8.88 -28.11 2.30
CA GLU A 450 -9.89 -27.69 3.27
C GLU A 450 -10.57 -28.92 3.91
N ARG A 451 -9.80 -29.82 4.44
CA ARG A 451 -10.29 -30.98 5.19
C ARG A 451 -9.68 -30.99 6.58
N PRO A 452 -10.48 -30.67 7.61
CA PRO A 452 -11.90 -30.23 7.65
C PRO A 452 -12.20 -28.94 6.88
N ASP A 453 -13.50 -28.58 6.81
CA ASP A 453 -13.95 -27.33 6.17
C ASP A 453 -13.26 -26.11 6.80
N ALA A 454 -12.93 -25.12 5.99
CA ALA A 454 -12.21 -23.92 6.43
C ALA A 454 -12.92 -23.15 7.56
N ALA A 455 -14.26 -23.17 7.58
CA ALA A 455 -15.03 -22.53 8.61
C ALA A 455 -14.98 -23.30 9.96
N ASP A 456 -14.73 -24.60 9.91
CA ASP A 456 -14.65 -25.44 11.11
C ASP A 456 -13.25 -25.36 11.77
N GLU A 457 -12.21 -25.00 10.99
CA GLU A 457 -10.84 -24.83 11.48
C GLU A 457 -10.15 -23.55 10.90
N PRO A 458 -10.70 -22.37 11.12
CA PRO A 458 -10.29 -21.15 10.40
C PRO A 458 -8.80 -20.82 10.54
N GLU A 459 -8.23 -21.00 11.72
CA GLU A 459 -6.80 -20.75 11.96
C GLU A 459 -5.91 -21.76 11.24
N ALA A 460 -6.21 -23.05 11.34
CA ALA A 460 -5.43 -24.11 10.70
C ALA A 460 -5.50 -24.00 9.17
N PHE A 461 -6.67 -23.70 8.61
CA PHE A 461 -6.84 -23.43 7.19
C PHE A 461 -6.02 -22.21 6.74
N CYS A 462 -6.11 -21.08 7.45
CA CYS A 462 -5.33 -19.89 7.12
C CYS A 462 -3.81 -20.15 7.17
N ARG A 463 -3.33 -20.91 8.13
CA ARG A 463 -1.92 -21.33 8.18
C ARG A 463 -1.51 -22.21 7.02
N ARG A 464 -2.38 -23.14 6.58
CA ARG A 464 -2.13 -23.96 5.36
C ARG A 464 -2.09 -23.09 4.11
N ALA A 465 -3.04 -22.16 3.96
CA ALA A 465 -3.08 -21.23 2.85
C ALA A 465 -1.83 -20.32 2.84
N ALA A 466 -1.43 -19.79 3.98
CA ALA A 466 -0.22 -18.98 4.13
C ALA A 466 1.05 -19.76 3.76
N ALA A 467 1.18 -20.98 4.23
CA ALA A 467 2.31 -21.86 3.85
C ALA A 467 2.31 -22.19 2.34
N ALA A 468 1.14 -22.29 1.72
CA ALA A 468 1.05 -22.46 0.27
C ALA A 468 1.47 -21.18 -0.48
N VAL A 469 1.09 -19.99 0.03
CA VAL A 469 1.53 -18.70 -0.51
C VAL A 469 3.05 -18.57 -0.38
N GLU A 470 3.64 -18.84 0.79
CA GLU A 470 5.09 -18.80 0.99
C GLU A 470 5.83 -19.71 -0.01
N ARG A 471 5.43 -20.97 -0.12
CA ARG A 471 6.00 -21.90 -1.12
C ARG A 471 5.79 -21.39 -2.55
N GLY A 472 4.63 -20.82 -2.81
CA GLY A 472 4.28 -20.26 -4.12
C GLY A 472 5.14 -19.07 -4.51
N LEU A 473 5.54 -18.25 -3.56
CA LEU A 473 6.42 -17.09 -3.77
C LEU A 473 7.90 -17.46 -3.86
N SER A 474 8.30 -18.55 -3.19
CA SER A 474 9.70 -18.99 -3.20
C SER A 474 10.14 -19.37 -4.61
N GLY A 475 11.19 -18.71 -5.10
CA GLY A 475 11.71 -18.94 -6.45
C GLY A 475 10.78 -18.49 -7.59
N LEU A 476 9.70 -17.77 -7.29
CA LEU A 476 8.79 -17.25 -8.32
C LEU A 476 9.45 -16.08 -9.07
N ALA A 477 9.59 -16.24 -10.38
CA ALA A 477 10.02 -15.18 -11.27
C ALA A 477 8.83 -14.68 -12.10
N PRO A 478 8.83 -13.40 -12.52
CA PRO A 478 7.80 -12.91 -13.42
C PRO A 478 7.92 -13.60 -14.77
N THR A 479 6.84 -14.20 -15.25
CA THR A 479 6.83 -14.92 -16.53
C THR A 479 6.56 -14.02 -17.73
N GLY A 480 6.08 -12.80 -17.47
CA GLY A 480 5.77 -11.79 -18.46
C GLY A 480 4.41 -11.99 -19.17
N PRO A 481 3.99 -10.98 -19.98
CA PRO A 481 2.63 -10.92 -20.53
C PRO A 481 2.26 -12.12 -21.41
N ALA A 482 3.18 -12.59 -22.24
CA ALA A 482 2.92 -13.70 -23.17
C ALA A 482 2.62 -15.03 -22.44
N ALA A 483 3.36 -15.32 -21.38
CA ALA A 483 3.15 -16.53 -20.59
C ALA A 483 1.87 -16.42 -19.74
N ARG A 484 1.60 -15.25 -19.13
CA ARG A 484 0.34 -15.01 -18.43
C ARG A 484 -0.86 -15.15 -19.37
N GLN A 485 -0.77 -14.64 -20.60
CA GLN A 485 -1.79 -14.82 -21.63
C GLN A 485 -1.98 -16.29 -22.03
N ALA A 486 -0.89 -17.03 -22.15
CA ALA A 486 -0.94 -18.43 -22.60
C ALA A 486 -1.78 -19.32 -21.67
N ARG A 487 -1.81 -19.03 -20.37
CA ARG A 487 -2.62 -19.74 -19.36
C ARG A 487 -4.12 -19.79 -19.71
N TYR A 488 -4.63 -18.81 -20.44
CA TYR A 488 -6.06 -18.68 -20.75
C TYR A 488 -6.43 -19.20 -22.13
N ARG A 489 -5.53 -19.92 -22.81
CA ARG A 489 -5.86 -20.60 -24.08
C ARG A 489 -6.62 -21.89 -23.79
N PRO A 490 -7.76 -22.14 -24.47
CA PRO A 490 -8.46 -23.39 -24.34
C PRO A 490 -7.55 -24.58 -24.71
N GLY A 491 -7.42 -25.56 -23.80
CA GLY A 491 -6.62 -26.78 -24.05
C GLY A 491 -5.11 -26.62 -23.86
N SER A 492 -4.65 -25.57 -23.15
CA SER A 492 -3.24 -25.41 -22.78
C SER A 492 -2.86 -26.28 -21.59
#